data_0713d7f0be671369efc275ac2c5b9ac1
#
_entry.id   0713d7f0be671369efc275ac2c5b9ac1
#
_cell.length_a   1.000
_cell.length_b   1.000
_cell.length_c   1.000
_cell.angle_alpha   90.00
_cell.angle_beta   90.00
_cell.angle_gamma   90.00
#
_symmetry.space_group_name_H-M   'P 1'
#
loop_
_entity.id
_entity.type
_entity.pdbx_description
1 polymer ?
#
loop_
_entity_poly.entity_id
_entity_poly.type
_entity_poly.pdbx_seq_one_letter_code
_entity_poly.pdbx_strand_id
1 'polypeptide(L)'
;MTTATEGADLSVIKARQQETWASGDYAVIASRIVLVSELLADAADLQAGWEVLDVACGNGNATLAAARSGTHAVGIDYVPEQLQGGRARAVAEGLDAEFRLGDIEDLPVADGYFDAVLSVFGVMFAPDHQMAANEIIRAARPGGTVGLASWTPDGFIGQMFGVITRHVPGPPAVASPLLWGTEQHLSDLFGASVADAESVQRTCTWRFTSPEEFVWFFRRWYGPALKAFEVLDQDGRAALAHDLAQLARHWGQSHGGGIAIPATYLETILTLR
;
A
#
# COMPACT_ATOMS: atom_id res chain seq x y z
N MET A 1 -28.01 23.46 20.57
CA MET A 1 -26.59 23.81 20.40
C MET A 1 -25.87 22.53 20.04
N THR A 2 -25.74 22.30 18.74
CA THR A 2 -25.06 21.11 18.20
C THR A 2 -23.58 21.48 18.07
N THR A 3 -22.74 20.90 18.89
CA THR A 3 -21.29 21.02 18.77
C THR A 3 -20.87 20.33 17.48
N ALA A 4 -20.56 21.10 16.45
CA ALA A 4 -19.83 20.61 15.30
C ALA A 4 -18.51 20.04 15.80
N THR A 5 -18.30 18.75 15.66
CA THR A 5 -17.00 18.11 15.81
C THR A 5 -16.13 18.73 14.71
N GLU A 6 -15.14 19.55 15.09
CA GLU A 6 -14.13 20.06 14.14
C GLU A 6 -13.52 18.86 13.46
N GLY A 7 -13.78 18.71 12.16
CA GLY A 7 -13.17 17.68 11.33
C GLY A 7 -11.66 17.87 11.37
N ALA A 8 -10.92 16.79 11.59
CA ALA A 8 -9.47 16.83 11.54
C ALA A 8 -9.04 17.43 10.18
N ASP A 9 -8.10 18.36 10.20
CA ASP A 9 -7.57 18.94 8.97
C ASP A 9 -6.75 17.86 8.21
N LEU A 10 -7.37 17.30 7.19
CA LEU A 10 -6.77 16.24 6.38
C LEU A 10 -5.46 16.68 5.73
N SER A 11 -5.25 17.97 5.48
CA SER A 11 -4.01 18.48 4.91
C SER A 11 -2.83 18.31 5.87
N VAL A 12 -3.05 18.51 7.17
CA VAL A 12 -2.06 18.30 8.22
C VAL A 12 -1.75 16.80 8.37
N ILE A 13 -2.78 15.95 8.26
CA ILE A 13 -2.59 14.49 8.32
C ILE A 13 -1.76 14.01 7.14
N LYS A 14 -2.08 14.44 5.91
CA LYS A 14 -1.33 14.12 4.69
C LYS A 14 0.13 14.56 4.78
N ALA A 15 0.40 15.78 5.24
CA ALA A 15 1.77 16.27 5.42
C ALA A 15 2.59 15.37 6.36
N ARG A 16 2.01 14.98 7.50
CA ARG A 16 2.67 14.05 8.45
C ARG A 16 2.85 12.65 7.88
N GLN A 17 1.88 12.17 7.12
CA GLN A 17 2.01 10.87 6.44
C GLN A 17 3.14 10.92 5.39
N GLN A 18 3.21 11.99 4.59
CA GLN A 18 4.28 12.19 3.61
C GLN A 18 5.66 12.17 4.28
N GLU A 19 5.84 12.91 5.38
CA GLU A 19 7.08 12.87 6.17
C GLU A 19 7.38 11.46 6.70
N THR A 20 6.35 10.72 7.11
CA THR A 20 6.49 9.35 7.59
C THR A 20 6.94 8.42 6.46
N TRP A 21 6.33 8.50 5.29
CA TRP A 21 6.69 7.68 4.13
C TRP A 21 8.02 8.08 3.48
N ALA A 22 8.43 9.34 3.62
CA ALA A 22 9.76 9.81 3.23
C ALA A 22 10.86 9.37 4.23
N SER A 23 10.48 8.90 5.43
CA SER A 23 11.44 8.42 6.43
C SER A 23 11.79 6.95 6.22
N GLY A 24 12.97 6.54 6.64
CA GLY A 24 13.48 5.19 6.37
C GLY A 24 13.92 5.01 4.90
N ASP A 25 13.72 3.82 4.37
CA ASP A 25 13.92 3.50 2.95
C ASP A 25 12.89 2.44 2.54
N TYR A 26 11.74 2.92 2.05
CA TYR A 26 10.68 2.01 1.63
C TYR A 26 11.07 1.10 0.47
N ALA A 27 12.07 1.46 -0.35
CA ALA A 27 12.53 0.62 -1.44
C ALA A 27 13.06 -0.74 -0.93
N VAL A 28 13.65 -0.78 0.27
CA VAL A 28 14.09 -2.01 0.93
C VAL A 28 12.90 -2.88 1.34
N ILE A 29 11.80 -2.28 1.82
CA ILE A 29 10.54 -2.97 2.12
C ILE A 29 9.92 -3.49 0.81
N ALA A 30 9.78 -2.62 -0.16
CA ALA A 30 9.15 -2.90 -1.46
C ALA A 30 9.85 -4.02 -2.22
N SER A 31 11.19 -4.14 -2.09
CA SER A 31 11.96 -5.21 -2.72
C SER A 31 11.56 -6.62 -2.26
N ARG A 32 10.95 -6.74 -1.07
CA ARG A 32 10.50 -8.01 -0.50
C ARG A 32 9.08 -8.41 -0.95
N ILE A 33 8.34 -7.50 -1.57
CA ILE A 33 6.94 -7.69 -1.98
C ILE A 33 6.73 -7.50 -3.50
N VAL A 34 7.79 -7.46 -4.30
CA VAL A 34 7.75 -7.32 -5.77
C VAL A 34 6.79 -8.32 -6.41
N LEU A 35 6.82 -9.58 -5.95
CA LEU A 35 5.97 -10.64 -6.49
C LEU A 35 4.46 -10.31 -6.42
N VAL A 36 4.03 -9.58 -5.40
CA VAL A 36 2.61 -9.18 -5.27
C VAL A 36 2.18 -8.30 -6.45
N SER A 37 3.05 -7.39 -6.87
CA SER A 37 2.77 -6.51 -8.01
C SER A 37 2.75 -7.25 -9.34
N GLU A 38 3.63 -8.23 -9.51
CA GLU A 38 3.63 -9.09 -10.71
C GLU A 38 2.36 -9.95 -10.78
N LEU A 39 1.94 -10.55 -9.65
CA LEU A 39 0.70 -11.33 -9.58
C LEU A 39 -0.54 -10.48 -9.83
N LEU A 40 -0.57 -9.23 -9.31
CA LEU A 40 -1.68 -8.32 -9.55
C LEU A 40 -1.76 -7.90 -11.03
N ALA A 41 -0.62 -7.62 -11.66
CA ALA A 41 -0.57 -7.26 -13.08
C ALA A 41 -1.04 -8.42 -13.97
N ASP A 42 -0.67 -9.66 -13.63
CA ASP A 42 -1.14 -10.88 -14.29
C ASP A 42 -2.65 -11.09 -14.08
N ALA A 43 -3.14 -10.95 -12.82
CA ALA A 43 -4.56 -11.10 -12.51
C ALA A 43 -5.44 -10.01 -13.17
N ALA A 44 -4.89 -8.80 -13.38
CA ALA A 44 -5.58 -7.72 -14.07
C ALA A 44 -5.62 -7.92 -15.60
N ASP A 45 -5.01 -8.97 -16.14
CA ASP A 45 -4.95 -9.34 -17.56
C ASP A 45 -4.54 -8.15 -18.45
N LEU A 46 -3.47 -7.44 -18.04
CA LEU A 46 -3.00 -6.24 -18.72
C LEU A 46 -2.57 -6.55 -20.16
N GLN A 47 -3.08 -5.76 -21.12
CA GLN A 47 -2.78 -5.96 -22.52
C GLN A 47 -1.72 -4.96 -23.03
N ALA A 48 -0.82 -5.41 -23.89
CA ALA A 48 0.18 -4.55 -24.50
C ALA A 48 -0.47 -3.35 -25.22
N GLY A 49 0.09 -2.17 -25.00
CA GLY A 49 -0.43 -0.91 -25.53
C GLY A 49 -1.53 -0.26 -24.70
N TRP A 50 -1.96 -0.86 -23.57
CA TRP A 50 -2.87 -0.20 -22.65
C TRP A 50 -2.20 0.97 -21.91
N GLU A 51 -3.01 1.97 -21.58
CA GLU A 51 -2.64 3.03 -20.64
C GLU A 51 -2.94 2.54 -19.22
N VAL A 52 -1.92 2.40 -18.38
CA VAL A 52 -2.05 1.86 -17.01
C VAL A 52 -1.55 2.88 -15.99
N LEU A 53 -2.37 3.13 -14.98
CA LEU A 53 -2.05 3.99 -13.85
C LEU A 53 -1.77 3.15 -12.59
N ASP A 54 -0.64 3.40 -11.92
CA ASP A 54 -0.33 2.86 -10.60
C ASP A 54 -0.41 3.99 -9.58
N VAL A 55 -1.40 3.94 -8.67
CA VAL A 55 -1.67 5.01 -7.70
C VAL A 55 -1.06 4.69 -6.34
N ALA A 56 -0.46 5.72 -5.72
CA ALA A 56 0.40 5.57 -4.55
C ALA A 56 1.49 4.52 -4.82
N CYS A 57 2.19 4.69 -5.95
CA CYS A 57 3.05 3.69 -6.56
C CYS A 57 4.34 3.42 -5.78
N GLY A 58 4.70 4.28 -4.82
CA GLY A 58 5.98 4.21 -4.13
C GLY A 58 7.14 4.23 -5.12
N ASN A 59 8.05 3.27 -5.02
CA ASN A 59 9.17 3.12 -5.95
C ASN A 59 8.83 2.26 -7.19
N GLY A 60 7.54 2.13 -7.54
CA GLY A 60 7.04 1.65 -8.81
C GLY A 60 6.99 0.15 -9.00
N ASN A 61 6.73 -0.64 -7.98
CA ASN A 61 6.62 -2.11 -8.16
C ASN A 61 5.52 -2.47 -9.18
N ALA A 62 4.29 -1.94 -9.03
CA ALA A 62 3.21 -2.23 -9.94
C ALA A 62 3.35 -1.47 -11.27
N THR A 63 3.89 -0.25 -11.24
CA THR A 63 4.23 0.51 -12.45
C THR A 63 5.18 -0.29 -13.35
N LEU A 64 6.24 -0.87 -12.79
CA LEU A 64 7.22 -1.65 -13.56
C LEU A 64 6.66 -3.01 -13.99
N ALA A 65 5.83 -3.65 -13.17
CA ALA A 65 5.12 -4.87 -13.56
C ALA A 65 4.21 -4.62 -14.77
N ALA A 66 3.44 -3.51 -14.76
CA ALA A 66 2.63 -3.11 -15.90
C ALA A 66 3.49 -2.82 -17.14
N ALA A 67 4.58 -2.06 -17.00
CA ALA A 67 5.48 -1.78 -18.12
C ALA A 67 6.10 -3.05 -18.74
N ARG A 68 6.40 -4.09 -17.93
CA ARG A 68 6.86 -5.40 -18.43
C ARG A 68 5.80 -6.13 -19.23
N SER A 69 4.51 -5.86 -19.01
CA SER A 69 3.40 -6.36 -19.81
C SER A 69 3.23 -5.62 -21.15
N GLY A 70 4.13 -4.66 -21.45
CA GLY A 70 4.11 -3.89 -22.71
C GLY A 70 3.07 -2.76 -22.70
N THR A 71 2.66 -2.28 -21.53
CA THR A 71 1.73 -1.15 -21.37
C THR A 71 2.46 0.19 -21.31
N HIS A 72 1.74 1.28 -21.51
CA HIS A 72 2.17 2.64 -21.17
C HIS A 72 1.87 2.88 -19.68
N ALA A 73 2.87 2.66 -18.83
CA ALA A 73 2.67 2.67 -17.39
C ALA A 73 3.02 4.04 -16.77
N VAL A 74 2.11 4.59 -15.98
CA VAL A 74 2.29 5.83 -15.22
C VAL A 74 2.13 5.54 -13.74
N GLY A 75 3.18 5.81 -12.94
CA GLY A 75 3.13 5.74 -11.48
C GLY A 75 2.95 7.13 -10.87
N ILE A 76 2.01 7.26 -9.93
CA ILE A 76 1.79 8.50 -9.18
C ILE A 76 2.01 8.25 -7.69
N ASP A 77 2.82 9.10 -7.06
CA ASP A 77 3.02 9.11 -5.61
C ASP A 77 3.28 10.55 -5.13
N TYR A 78 3.02 10.83 -3.87
CA TYR A 78 3.25 12.15 -3.29
C TYR A 78 4.62 12.29 -2.59
N VAL A 79 5.44 11.22 -2.57
CA VAL A 79 6.81 11.21 -2.01
C VAL A 79 7.84 11.26 -3.15
N PRO A 80 8.52 12.40 -3.37
CA PRO A 80 9.44 12.57 -4.49
C PRO A 80 10.60 11.57 -4.52
N GLU A 81 11.12 11.18 -3.36
CA GLU A 81 12.22 10.22 -3.21
C GLU A 81 11.83 8.83 -3.73
N GLN A 82 10.59 8.41 -3.51
CA GLN A 82 10.06 7.15 -4.02
C GLN A 82 10.03 7.16 -5.56
N LEU A 83 9.52 8.24 -6.15
CA LEU A 83 9.46 8.40 -7.60
C LEU A 83 10.85 8.41 -8.24
N GLN A 84 11.85 9.01 -7.57
CA GLN A 84 13.24 8.98 -8.03
C GLN A 84 13.75 7.53 -8.07
N GLY A 85 13.47 6.73 -7.05
CA GLY A 85 13.78 5.31 -7.01
C GLY A 85 13.13 4.53 -8.15
N GLY A 86 11.84 4.81 -8.43
CA GLY A 86 11.10 4.21 -9.53
C GLY A 86 11.71 4.52 -10.90
N ARG A 87 12.05 5.78 -11.16
CA ARG A 87 12.73 6.20 -12.42
C ARG A 87 14.07 5.49 -12.60
N ALA A 88 14.87 5.39 -11.53
CA ALA A 88 16.15 4.71 -11.59
C ALA A 88 16.01 3.22 -11.94
N ARG A 89 14.99 2.56 -11.39
CA ARG A 89 14.67 1.16 -11.71
C ARG A 89 14.19 0.99 -13.14
N ALA A 90 13.29 1.85 -13.63
CA ALA A 90 12.82 1.81 -15.01
C ALA A 90 13.98 1.93 -16.00
N VAL A 91 14.91 2.87 -15.78
CA VAL A 91 16.13 3.03 -16.59
C VAL A 91 17.01 1.79 -16.53
N ALA A 92 17.22 1.20 -15.34
CA ALA A 92 18.06 0.01 -15.17
C ALA A 92 17.49 -1.22 -15.89
N GLU A 93 16.18 -1.31 -16.01
CA GLU A 93 15.47 -2.41 -16.69
C GLU A 93 15.14 -2.11 -18.16
N GLY A 94 15.42 -0.88 -18.63
CA GLY A 94 15.10 -0.46 -20.02
C GLY A 94 13.60 -0.39 -20.29
N LEU A 95 12.79 -0.09 -19.25
CA LEU A 95 11.34 0.01 -19.34
C LEU A 95 10.89 1.45 -19.59
N ASP A 96 9.86 1.60 -20.44
CA ASP A 96 9.17 2.86 -20.66
C ASP A 96 8.07 3.03 -19.61
N ALA A 97 8.40 3.69 -18.50
CA ALA A 97 7.49 3.95 -17.39
C ALA A 97 7.66 5.40 -16.92
N GLU A 98 6.54 6.10 -16.77
CA GLU A 98 6.52 7.48 -16.30
C GLU A 98 6.22 7.52 -14.79
N PHE A 99 6.85 8.49 -14.07
CA PHE A 99 6.60 8.71 -12.65
C PHE A 99 6.26 10.17 -12.40
N ARG A 100 5.07 10.46 -11.86
CA ARG A 100 4.55 11.82 -11.62
C ARG A 100 4.28 12.04 -10.13
N LEU A 101 4.55 13.27 -9.68
CA LEU A 101 4.15 13.71 -8.34
C LEU A 101 2.64 13.98 -8.32
N GLY A 102 1.93 13.43 -7.34
CA GLY A 102 0.50 13.67 -7.18
C GLY A 102 -0.07 13.00 -5.93
N ASP A 103 -1.25 13.48 -5.52
CA ASP A 103 -2.02 12.93 -4.41
C ASP A 103 -3.09 11.99 -4.96
N ILE A 104 -3.26 10.82 -4.35
CA ILE A 104 -4.30 9.85 -4.73
C ILE A 104 -5.73 10.40 -4.55
N GLU A 105 -5.91 11.39 -3.69
CA GLU A 105 -7.20 12.04 -3.46
C GLU A 105 -7.43 13.26 -4.39
N ASP A 106 -6.48 13.57 -5.27
CA ASP A 106 -6.54 14.63 -6.29
C ASP A 106 -5.54 14.30 -7.41
N LEU A 107 -5.85 13.29 -8.21
CA LEU A 107 -4.95 12.77 -9.24
C LEU A 107 -4.79 13.75 -10.41
N PRO A 108 -3.55 14.13 -10.77
CA PRO A 108 -3.28 15.06 -11.88
C PRO A 108 -3.39 14.34 -13.25
N VAL A 109 -4.54 13.73 -13.52
CA VAL A 109 -4.81 12.97 -14.74
C VAL A 109 -6.20 13.27 -15.29
N ALA A 110 -6.40 13.04 -16.58
CA ALA A 110 -7.69 13.21 -17.25
C ALA A 110 -8.68 12.13 -16.83
N ASP A 111 -9.99 12.48 -16.90
CA ASP A 111 -11.08 11.55 -16.66
C ASP A 111 -11.15 10.48 -17.75
N GLY A 112 -11.40 9.23 -17.36
CA GLY A 112 -11.67 8.13 -18.28
C GLY A 112 -10.51 7.79 -19.23
N TYR A 113 -9.27 8.07 -18.82
CA TYR A 113 -8.11 7.92 -19.71
C TYR A 113 -7.48 6.53 -19.65
N PHE A 114 -7.43 5.90 -18.46
CA PHE A 114 -6.67 4.67 -18.26
C PHE A 114 -7.51 3.41 -18.50
N ASP A 115 -6.92 2.44 -19.20
CA ASP A 115 -7.48 1.10 -19.39
C ASP A 115 -7.51 0.31 -18.09
N ALA A 116 -6.46 0.50 -17.26
CA ALA A 116 -6.41 -0.10 -15.94
C ALA A 116 -5.81 0.87 -14.90
N VAL A 117 -6.30 0.77 -13.65
CA VAL A 117 -5.75 1.47 -12.48
C VAL A 117 -5.35 0.43 -11.44
N LEU A 118 -4.10 0.47 -11.00
CA LEU A 118 -3.52 -0.47 -10.03
C LEU A 118 -3.16 0.24 -8.73
N SER A 119 -3.21 -0.47 -7.61
CA SER A 119 -2.55 -0.06 -6.37
C SER A 119 -2.13 -1.28 -5.53
N VAL A 120 -0.87 -1.34 -5.15
CA VAL A 120 -0.32 -2.40 -4.30
C VAL A 120 0.12 -1.82 -2.97
N PHE A 121 -0.68 -2.04 -1.93
CA PHE A 121 -0.47 -1.58 -0.56
C PHE A 121 -0.34 -0.05 -0.41
N GLY A 122 -0.67 0.73 -1.45
CA GLY A 122 -0.54 2.18 -1.47
C GLY A 122 -1.83 2.90 -1.08
N VAL A 123 -2.90 2.74 -1.87
CA VAL A 123 -4.18 3.45 -1.70
C VAL A 123 -4.80 3.28 -0.31
N MET A 124 -4.54 2.15 0.35
CA MET A 124 -5.07 1.87 1.69
C MET A 124 -4.64 2.91 2.75
N PHE A 125 -3.60 3.70 2.49
CA PHE A 125 -3.13 4.75 3.39
C PHE A 125 -3.69 6.13 3.08
N ALA A 126 -4.57 6.28 2.08
CA ALA A 126 -5.28 7.53 1.85
C ALA A 126 -6.11 7.90 3.09
N PRO A 127 -6.05 9.14 3.60
CA PRO A 127 -6.87 9.55 4.74
C PRO A 127 -8.37 9.56 4.44
N ASP A 128 -8.77 9.92 3.22
CA ASP A 128 -10.15 9.88 2.73
C ASP A 128 -10.30 8.73 1.72
N HIS A 129 -10.77 7.59 2.21
CA HIS A 129 -10.96 6.39 1.38
C HIS A 129 -11.96 6.62 0.24
N GLN A 130 -13.04 7.39 0.48
CA GLN A 130 -14.05 7.62 -0.55
C GLN A 130 -13.52 8.55 -1.64
N MET A 131 -12.75 9.58 -1.28
CA MET A 131 -12.13 10.46 -2.25
C MET A 131 -11.12 9.69 -3.13
N ALA A 132 -10.27 8.86 -2.51
CA ALA A 132 -9.33 8.03 -3.25
C ALA A 132 -10.03 7.05 -4.21
N ALA A 133 -11.12 6.40 -3.77
CA ALA A 133 -11.91 5.53 -4.62
C ALA A 133 -12.58 6.30 -5.78
N ASN A 134 -13.11 7.49 -5.52
CA ASN A 134 -13.70 8.34 -6.55
C ASN A 134 -12.67 8.75 -7.61
N GLU A 135 -11.45 9.07 -7.21
CA GLU A 135 -10.37 9.42 -8.13
C GLU A 135 -9.92 8.22 -8.98
N ILE A 136 -9.86 7.02 -8.41
CA ILE A 136 -9.61 5.77 -9.16
C ILE A 136 -10.69 5.56 -10.21
N ILE A 137 -11.97 5.69 -9.83
CA ILE A 137 -13.10 5.54 -10.74
C ILE A 137 -13.05 6.60 -11.84
N ARG A 138 -12.74 7.86 -11.49
CA ARG A 138 -12.66 8.97 -12.44
C ARG A 138 -11.54 8.76 -13.47
N ALA A 139 -10.38 8.28 -13.02
CA ALA A 139 -9.21 8.08 -13.87
C ALA A 139 -9.38 6.91 -14.86
N ALA A 140 -10.07 5.85 -14.45
CA ALA A 140 -10.33 4.70 -15.29
C ALA A 140 -11.44 4.98 -16.31
N ARG A 141 -11.29 4.44 -17.52
CA ARG A 141 -12.34 4.50 -18.55
C ARG A 141 -13.56 3.63 -18.18
N PRO A 142 -14.74 3.89 -18.74
CA PRO A 142 -15.85 2.94 -18.68
C PRO A 142 -15.42 1.56 -19.22
N GLY A 143 -15.76 0.50 -18.49
CA GLY A 143 -15.30 -0.85 -18.80
C GLY A 143 -13.83 -1.11 -18.44
N GLY A 144 -13.13 -0.15 -17.81
CA GLY A 144 -11.73 -0.31 -17.39
C GLY A 144 -11.58 -1.23 -16.18
N THR A 145 -10.36 -1.70 -15.96
CA THR A 145 -9.99 -2.61 -14.87
C THR A 145 -9.42 -1.82 -13.68
N VAL A 146 -9.79 -2.19 -12.45
CA VAL A 146 -9.12 -1.72 -11.24
C VAL A 146 -8.55 -2.92 -10.51
N GLY A 147 -7.23 -2.93 -10.30
CA GLY A 147 -6.51 -3.98 -9.57
C GLY A 147 -5.98 -3.46 -8.24
N LEU A 148 -6.39 -4.09 -7.14
CA LEU A 148 -6.02 -3.68 -5.79
C LEU A 148 -5.38 -4.85 -5.02
N ALA A 149 -4.30 -4.57 -4.28
CA ALA A 149 -3.77 -5.47 -3.28
C ALA A 149 -3.66 -4.72 -1.94
N SER A 150 -4.33 -5.22 -0.90
CA SER A 150 -4.39 -4.57 0.42
C SER A 150 -4.26 -5.58 1.55
N TRP A 151 -3.50 -5.23 2.62
CA TRP A 151 -3.33 -6.10 3.78
C TRP A 151 -4.65 -6.34 4.49
N THR A 152 -4.94 -7.60 4.86
CA THR A 152 -6.14 -7.94 5.62
C THR A 152 -6.01 -7.56 7.09
N PRO A 153 -7.12 -7.19 7.78
CA PRO A 153 -7.09 -6.79 9.19
C PRO A 153 -6.68 -7.91 10.14
N ASP A 154 -7.02 -9.14 9.83
CA ASP A 154 -6.73 -10.35 10.61
C ASP A 154 -5.37 -10.98 10.29
N GLY A 155 -4.72 -10.58 9.17
CA GLY A 155 -3.41 -11.05 8.77
C GLY A 155 -2.26 -10.50 9.63
N PHE A 156 -1.05 -11.03 9.41
CA PHE A 156 0.15 -10.65 10.16
C PHE A 156 0.41 -9.13 10.16
N ILE A 157 0.37 -8.49 8.97
CA ILE A 157 0.62 -7.04 8.86
C ILE A 157 -0.48 -6.25 9.55
N GLY A 158 -1.76 -6.67 9.45
CA GLY A 158 -2.85 -6.05 10.19
C GLY A 158 -2.65 -6.10 11.70
N GLN A 159 -2.22 -7.25 12.23
CA GLN A 159 -1.88 -7.39 13.65
C GLN A 159 -0.63 -6.59 14.03
N MET A 160 0.37 -6.49 13.15
CA MET A 160 1.53 -5.62 13.36
C MET A 160 1.12 -4.15 13.51
N PHE A 161 0.20 -3.65 12.67
CA PHE A 161 -0.36 -2.30 12.83
C PHE A 161 -1.08 -2.15 14.17
N GLY A 162 -1.86 -3.15 14.56
CA GLY A 162 -2.51 -3.18 15.87
C GLY A 162 -1.51 -3.14 17.05
N VAL A 163 -0.38 -3.84 16.94
CA VAL A 163 0.71 -3.74 17.94
C VAL A 163 1.25 -2.32 17.99
N ILE A 164 1.64 -1.74 16.86
CA ILE A 164 2.20 -0.37 16.80
C ILE A 164 1.20 0.65 17.37
N THR A 165 -0.07 0.56 17.00
CA THR A 165 -1.11 1.51 17.41
C THR A 165 -1.41 1.45 18.92
N ARG A 166 -1.23 0.29 19.57
CA ARG A 166 -1.35 0.21 21.05
C ARG A 166 -0.27 1.00 21.78
N HIS A 167 0.94 1.09 21.21
CA HIS A 167 2.04 1.86 21.79
C HIS A 167 2.03 3.33 21.35
N VAL A 168 1.64 3.60 20.10
CA VAL A 168 1.60 4.93 19.51
C VAL A 168 0.26 5.09 18.78
N PRO A 169 -0.79 5.58 19.45
CA PRO A 169 -2.09 5.79 18.83
C PRO A 169 -2.02 6.73 17.63
N GLY A 170 -2.65 6.34 16.54
CA GLY A 170 -2.81 7.17 15.36
C GLY A 170 -3.87 8.28 15.54
N PRO A 171 -4.01 9.19 14.56
CA PRO A 171 -5.04 10.24 14.60
C PRO A 171 -6.44 9.61 14.61
N PRO A 172 -7.32 10.01 15.56
CA PRO A 172 -8.62 9.35 15.77
C PRO A 172 -9.64 9.56 14.64
N ALA A 173 -9.37 10.51 13.74
CA ALA A 173 -10.31 10.89 12.68
C ALA A 173 -10.06 10.18 11.32
N VAL A 174 -9.06 9.30 11.24
CA VAL A 174 -8.71 8.59 10.00
C VAL A 174 -9.22 7.16 10.06
N ALA A 175 -9.87 6.72 9.00
CA ALA A 175 -10.31 5.33 8.86
C ALA A 175 -9.09 4.38 8.84
N SER A 176 -9.29 3.16 9.34
CA SER A 176 -8.21 2.17 9.33
C SER A 176 -7.82 1.79 7.90
N PRO A 177 -6.53 1.85 7.54
CA PRO A 177 -6.05 1.42 6.23
C PRO A 177 -6.42 -0.03 5.93
N LEU A 178 -6.57 -0.86 6.95
CA LEU A 178 -6.88 -2.29 6.82
C LEU A 178 -8.30 -2.56 6.30
N LEU A 179 -9.19 -1.58 6.30
CA LEU A 179 -10.52 -1.71 5.69
C LEU A 179 -10.44 -2.01 4.20
N TRP A 180 -9.45 -1.49 3.48
CA TRP A 180 -9.21 -1.81 2.07
C TRP A 180 -8.89 -3.30 1.81
N GLY A 181 -8.49 -4.03 2.83
CA GLY A 181 -8.30 -5.48 2.81
C GLY A 181 -9.57 -6.28 3.12
N THR A 182 -10.76 -5.68 2.97
CA THR A 182 -12.06 -6.33 3.18
C THR A 182 -12.99 -6.10 1.99
N GLU A 183 -13.65 -7.16 1.52
CA GLU A 183 -14.60 -7.09 0.39
C GLU A 183 -15.77 -6.14 0.68
N GLN A 184 -16.26 -6.12 1.92
CA GLN A 184 -17.37 -5.25 2.30
C GLN A 184 -17.03 -3.78 2.09
N HIS A 185 -15.86 -3.34 2.53
CA HIS A 185 -15.45 -1.95 2.38
C HIS A 185 -15.23 -1.56 0.91
N LEU A 186 -14.65 -2.46 0.12
CA LEU A 186 -14.51 -2.24 -1.33
C LEU A 186 -15.88 -2.13 -2.01
N SER A 187 -16.84 -2.97 -1.62
CA SER A 187 -18.21 -2.87 -2.11
C SER A 187 -18.89 -1.55 -1.71
N ASP A 188 -18.62 -1.05 -0.50
CA ASP A 188 -19.16 0.24 -0.05
C ASP A 188 -18.56 1.41 -0.84
N LEU A 189 -17.25 1.37 -1.18
CA LEU A 189 -16.55 2.41 -1.90
C LEU A 189 -16.87 2.44 -3.40
N PHE A 190 -16.88 1.29 -4.06
CA PHE A 190 -16.93 1.16 -5.52
C PHE A 190 -18.30 0.71 -6.05
N GLY A 191 -19.15 0.09 -5.22
CA GLY A 191 -20.29 -0.75 -5.58
C GLY A 191 -21.15 -0.28 -6.75
N ALA A 192 -21.59 0.98 -6.77
CA ALA A 192 -22.45 1.49 -7.86
C ALA A 192 -21.72 1.60 -9.21
N SER A 193 -20.39 1.72 -9.18
CA SER A 193 -19.55 1.91 -10.37
C SER A 193 -19.01 0.59 -10.93
N VAL A 194 -19.22 -0.54 -10.25
CA VAL A 194 -18.67 -1.84 -10.60
C VAL A 194 -19.69 -2.69 -11.38
N ALA A 195 -19.25 -3.25 -12.50
CA ALA A 195 -20.02 -4.23 -13.27
C ALA A 195 -19.73 -5.65 -12.78
N ASP A 196 -18.46 -5.96 -12.45
CA ASP A 196 -18.02 -7.26 -11.95
C ASP A 196 -16.86 -7.09 -10.94
N ALA A 197 -16.78 -7.98 -9.95
CA ALA A 197 -15.77 -7.96 -8.91
C ALA A 197 -15.33 -9.37 -8.54
N GLU A 198 -14.02 -9.60 -8.56
CA GLU A 198 -13.40 -10.82 -8.08
C GLU A 198 -12.38 -10.50 -6.99
N SER A 199 -12.48 -11.19 -5.85
CA SER A 199 -11.55 -11.04 -4.73
C SER A 199 -10.98 -12.38 -4.30
N VAL A 200 -9.66 -12.42 -4.08
CA VAL A 200 -8.96 -13.62 -3.64
C VAL A 200 -8.00 -13.25 -2.51
N GLN A 201 -8.04 -14.01 -1.41
CA GLN A 201 -7.01 -13.90 -0.40
C GLN A 201 -5.73 -14.62 -0.84
N ARG A 202 -4.62 -13.87 -0.82
CA ARG A 202 -3.29 -14.40 -1.13
C ARG A 202 -2.33 -14.20 0.04
N THR A 203 -1.17 -14.84 -0.05
CA THR A 203 -0.14 -14.76 1.00
C THR A 203 1.18 -14.30 0.41
N CYS A 204 1.75 -13.25 0.99
CA CYS A 204 3.13 -12.83 0.81
C CYS A 204 3.95 -13.31 2.03
N THR A 205 5.00 -14.08 1.80
CA THR A 205 5.79 -14.66 2.90
C THR A 205 7.06 -13.87 3.15
N TRP A 206 7.17 -13.28 4.34
CA TRP A 206 8.37 -12.62 4.82
C TRP A 206 9.33 -13.64 5.45
N ARG A 207 10.61 -13.50 5.19
CA ARG A 207 11.64 -14.43 5.70
C ARG A 207 12.72 -13.67 6.42
N PHE A 208 13.05 -14.12 7.64
CA PHE A 208 14.07 -13.53 8.50
C PHE A 208 14.87 -14.66 9.19
N THR A 209 16.08 -14.34 9.65
CA THR A 209 16.89 -15.28 10.43
C THR A 209 16.34 -15.45 11.85
N SER A 210 15.63 -14.43 12.38
CA SER A 210 15.00 -14.48 13.71
C SER A 210 13.86 -13.46 13.83
N PRO A 211 13.00 -13.55 14.86
CA PRO A 211 12.03 -12.51 15.21
C PRO A 211 12.67 -11.15 15.49
N GLU A 212 13.86 -11.14 16.06
CA GLU A 212 14.62 -9.92 16.37
C GLU A 212 15.11 -9.23 15.09
N GLU A 213 15.52 -10.00 14.06
CA GLU A 213 15.84 -9.44 12.74
C GLU A 213 14.62 -8.81 12.07
N PHE A 214 13.44 -9.42 12.18
CA PHE A 214 12.19 -8.81 11.71
C PHE A 214 11.97 -7.44 12.37
N VAL A 215 12.09 -7.35 13.70
CA VAL A 215 11.92 -6.08 14.43
C VAL A 215 12.95 -5.05 13.97
N TRP A 216 14.22 -5.45 13.87
CA TRP A 216 15.29 -4.58 13.39
C TRP A 216 15.02 -4.06 11.97
N PHE A 217 14.58 -4.95 11.06
CA PHE A 217 14.30 -4.64 9.68
C PHE A 217 13.18 -3.60 9.54
N PHE A 218 12.03 -3.83 10.18
CA PHE A 218 10.91 -2.89 10.09
C PHE A 218 11.20 -1.57 10.82
N ARG A 219 11.86 -1.62 11.98
CA ARG A 219 12.30 -0.41 12.70
C ARG A 219 13.23 0.46 11.85
N ARG A 220 14.09 -0.14 11.04
CA ARG A 220 15.09 0.57 10.26
C ARG A 220 14.55 1.15 8.95
N TRP A 221 13.74 0.38 8.24
CA TRP A 221 13.39 0.67 6.87
C TRP A 221 11.93 1.10 6.65
N TYR A 222 11.02 0.71 7.52
CA TYR A 222 9.61 0.99 7.38
C TYR A 222 9.23 2.27 8.15
N GLY A 223 8.94 3.36 7.43
CA GLY A 223 8.68 4.69 7.99
C GLY A 223 7.73 4.71 9.20
N PRO A 224 6.54 4.10 9.12
CA PRO A 224 5.63 4.05 10.27
C PRO A 224 6.21 3.40 11.53
N ALA A 225 6.96 2.30 11.38
CA ALA A 225 7.62 1.66 12.52
C ALA A 225 8.78 2.53 13.05
N LEU A 226 9.61 3.07 12.14
CA LEU A 226 10.71 3.97 12.51
C LEU A 226 10.19 5.13 13.35
N LYS A 227 9.13 5.82 12.88
CA LYS A 227 8.51 6.94 13.60
C LYS A 227 7.93 6.53 14.95
N ALA A 228 7.30 5.35 15.04
CA ALA A 228 6.82 4.83 16.32
C ALA A 228 7.95 4.63 17.32
N PHE A 229 9.09 4.09 16.89
CA PHE A 229 10.26 3.93 17.75
C PHE A 229 10.91 5.27 18.12
N GLU A 230 10.86 6.30 17.28
CA GLU A 230 11.44 7.62 17.54
C GLU A 230 10.71 8.36 18.68
N VAL A 231 9.38 8.29 18.73
CA VAL A 231 8.57 9.05 19.71
C VAL A 231 8.53 8.39 21.09
N LEU A 232 8.87 7.12 21.22
CA LEU A 232 8.86 6.38 22.47
C LEU A 232 10.15 6.61 23.28
N ASP A 233 10.05 6.58 24.60
CA ASP A 233 11.20 6.52 25.51
C ASP A 233 11.88 5.13 25.47
N GLN A 234 12.90 4.91 26.29
CA GLN A 234 13.67 3.67 26.27
C GLN A 234 12.80 2.46 26.63
N ASP A 235 11.95 2.59 27.65
CA ASP A 235 11.08 1.50 28.12
C ASP A 235 9.99 1.18 27.08
N GLY A 236 9.36 2.20 26.51
CA GLY A 236 8.37 2.06 25.42
C GLY A 236 8.98 1.42 24.18
N ARG A 237 10.21 1.78 23.80
CA ARG A 237 10.93 1.12 22.68
C ARG A 237 11.18 -0.35 22.96
N ALA A 238 11.58 -0.68 24.19
CA ALA A 238 11.80 -2.07 24.57
C ALA A 238 10.51 -2.88 24.57
N ALA A 239 9.41 -2.31 25.06
CA ALA A 239 8.09 -2.91 25.06
C ALA A 239 7.55 -3.14 23.64
N LEU A 240 7.62 -2.12 22.75
CA LEU A 240 7.22 -2.27 21.35
C LEU A 240 8.04 -3.34 20.62
N ALA A 241 9.37 -3.35 20.81
CA ALA A 241 10.24 -4.35 20.22
C ALA A 241 9.90 -5.75 20.70
N HIS A 242 9.61 -5.91 22.00
CA HIS A 242 9.20 -7.19 22.58
C HIS A 242 7.90 -7.69 21.97
N ASP A 243 6.87 -6.85 21.91
CA ASP A 243 5.54 -7.21 21.38
C ASP A 243 5.59 -7.57 19.89
N LEU A 244 6.36 -6.82 19.10
CA LEU A 244 6.59 -7.15 17.68
C LEU A 244 7.33 -8.47 17.51
N ALA A 245 8.35 -8.75 18.33
CA ALA A 245 9.05 -10.01 18.30
C ALA A 245 8.15 -11.19 18.72
N GLN A 246 7.27 -10.99 19.70
CA GLN A 246 6.29 -12.00 20.11
C GLN A 246 5.28 -12.29 18.99
N LEU A 247 4.79 -11.24 18.30
CA LEU A 247 3.93 -11.40 17.13
C LEU A 247 4.64 -12.22 16.04
N ALA A 248 5.90 -11.88 15.74
CA ALA A 248 6.70 -12.62 14.75
C ALA A 248 6.93 -14.09 15.14
N ARG A 249 7.10 -14.39 16.44
CA ARG A 249 7.19 -15.79 16.94
C ARG A 249 5.86 -16.54 16.80
N HIS A 250 4.75 -15.86 17.07
CA HIS A 250 3.43 -16.47 16.98
C HIS A 250 3.06 -16.88 15.54
N TRP A 251 3.36 -16.03 14.56
CA TRP A 251 3.06 -16.26 13.14
C TRP A 251 4.18 -17.03 12.42
N GLY A 252 5.39 -16.96 12.93
CA GLY A 252 6.57 -17.52 12.28
C GLY A 252 6.56 -19.04 12.24
N GLN A 253 6.71 -19.59 11.05
CA GLN A 253 6.98 -21.01 10.84
C GLN A 253 8.49 -21.21 10.77
N SER A 254 9.03 -22.10 11.60
CA SER A 254 10.47 -22.37 11.61
C SER A 254 10.85 -23.31 10.47
N HIS A 255 11.82 -22.90 9.67
CA HIS A 255 12.42 -23.72 8.61
C HIS A 255 13.94 -23.59 8.65
N GLY A 256 14.64 -24.60 9.13
CA GLY A 256 16.10 -24.70 9.01
C GLY A 256 16.91 -23.57 9.66
N GLY A 257 16.43 -22.97 10.74
CA GLY A 257 17.12 -21.93 11.50
C GLY A 257 16.65 -20.50 11.28
N GLY A 258 15.70 -20.27 10.36
CA GLY A 258 15.02 -18.98 10.17
C GLY A 258 13.54 -19.06 10.47
N ILE A 259 12.84 -17.94 10.28
CA ILE A 259 11.38 -17.85 10.35
C ILE A 259 10.80 -17.40 9.00
N ALA A 260 9.69 -18.01 8.62
CA ALA A 260 8.86 -17.61 7.50
C ALA A 260 7.51 -17.14 8.04
N ILE A 261 7.16 -15.89 7.80
CA ILE A 261 5.95 -15.26 8.33
C ILE A 261 4.98 -15.05 7.18
N PRO A 262 3.85 -15.79 7.13
CA PRO A 262 2.82 -15.56 6.13
C PRO A 262 2.08 -14.26 6.43
N ALA A 263 1.97 -13.36 5.46
CA ALA A 263 1.19 -12.15 5.55
C ALA A 263 0.09 -12.17 4.49
N THR A 264 -1.15 -12.21 4.93
CA THR A 264 -2.33 -12.30 4.06
C THR A 264 -2.71 -10.91 3.54
N TYR A 265 -3.02 -10.85 2.25
CA TYR A 265 -3.60 -9.68 1.60
C TYR A 265 -4.81 -10.08 0.75
N LEU A 266 -5.71 -9.13 0.54
CA LEU A 266 -6.81 -9.26 -0.40
C LEU A 266 -6.34 -8.71 -1.75
N GLU A 267 -6.37 -9.56 -2.78
CA GLU A 267 -6.25 -9.15 -4.17
C GLU A 267 -7.65 -9.02 -4.75
N THR A 268 -7.95 -7.86 -5.34
CA THR A 268 -9.27 -7.59 -5.90
C THR A 268 -9.12 -7.02 -7.30
N ILE A 269 -9.86 -7.60 -8.24
CA ILE A 269 -10.02 -7.10 -9.60
C ILE A 269 -11.46 -6.63 -9.76
N LEU A 270 -11.65 -5.37 -10.15
CA LEU A 270 -12.94 -4.78 -10.45
C LEU A 270 -13.00 -4.43 -11.93
N THR A 271 -14.12 -4.71 -12.59
CA THR A 271 -14.46 -4.15 -13.89
C THR A 271 -15.46 -3.02 -13.69
N LEU A 272 -15.14 -1.82 -14.15
CA LEU A 272 -16.03 -0.67 -14.04
C LEU A 272 -17.16 -0.72 -15.09
N ARG A 273 -18.24 0.04 -14.84
CA ARG A 273 -19.42 0.15 -15.76
C ARG A 273 -19.14 1.09 -16.92
#